data_5bd30089435ebd307277c9c61f6d4813
#
_entry.id   5bd30089435ebd307277c9c61f6d4813
#
_cell.length_a   1.000
_cell.length_b   1.000
_cell.length_c   1.000
_cell.angle_alpha   90.00
_cell.angle_beta   90.00
_cell.angle_gamma   90.00
#
_symmetry.space_group_name_H-M   'P 1'
#
loop_
_entity.id
_entity.type
_entity.pdbx_description
1 polymer ?
#
loop_
_entity_poly.entity_id
_entity_poly.type
_entity_poly.pdbx_seq_one_letter_code
_entity_poly.pdbx_strand_id
1 'polypeptide(L)'
;MAPIPLLRRLRRGRPVVVVSGLPRSGTSMAMKMLEAGGLPILTDGLREADGSNPNGYYEFEPVKQLDKQGDTAWLAEARGKAVKIISFLLTYLPESYDYQVVFMRRDLGEVVSSQNKMLDVRGEARGAGDDRTSALYAQHLEQVERFLRQRPCFSVLMVDYAAVLADARGQAARINALVGGHLDVDRMAEVAEPALYRNRRALL
;
A
#
# COMPACT_ATOMS: atom_id res chain seq x y z
N MET A 1 -4.81 13.76 11.88
CA MET A 1 -3.35 13.75 11.55
C MET A 1 -2.91 15.17 11.25
N ALA A 2 -1.81 15.63 11.84
CA ALA A 2 -1.28 16.97 11.53
C ALA A 2 -0.62 16.95 10.13
N PRO A 3 -0.86 17.98 9.29
CA PRO A 3 -0.18 18.12 8.01
C PRO A 3 1.32 18.31 8.23
N ILE A 4 2.12 17.84 7.28
CA ILE A 4 3.57 18.04 7.30
C ILE A 4 3.85 19.55 7.32
N PRO A 5 4.60 20.09 8.32
CA PRO A 5 4.85 21.52 8.44
C PRO A 5 5.50 22.10 7.18
N LEU A 6 5.08 23.30 6.77
CA LEU A 6 5.57 23.98 5.56
C LEU A 6 7.11 24.10 5.53
N LEU A 7 7.74 24.47 6.65
CA LEU A 7 9.20 24.54 6.77
C LEU A 7 9.91 23.22 6.49
N ARG A 8 9.25 22.10 6.81
CA ARG A 8 9.76 20.76 6.56
C ARG A 8 9.67 20.40 5.07
N ARG A 9 8.57 20.80 4.40
CA ARG A 9 8.41 20.67 2.93
C ARG A 9 9.47 21.50 2.17
N LEU A 10 9.81 22.69 2.65
CA LEU A 10 10.86 23.51 2.03
C LEU A 10 12.25 22.86 2.11
N ARG A 11 12.54 22.15 3.20
CA ARG A 11 13.84 21.48 3.39
C ARG A 11 13.94 20.11 2.70
N ARG A 12 12.85 19.33 2.69
CA ARG A 12 12.85 17.93 2.24
C ARG A 12 12.17 17.72 0.89
N GLY A 13 11.53 18.77 0.34
CA GLY A 13 10.77 18.69 -0.90
C GLY A 13 9.36 18.09 -0.71
N ARG A 14 8.74 17.71 -1.82
CA ARG A 14 7.44 17.04 -1.78
C ARG A 14 7.57 15.68 -1.10
N PRO A 15 6.59 15.25 -0.26
CA PRO A 15 6.58 13.90 0.30
C PRO A 15 6.52 12.84 -0.80
N VAL A 16 7.06 11.67 -0.49
CA VAL A 16 6.81 10.45 -1.27
C VAL A 16 5.49 9.87 -0.82
N VAL A 17 4.59 9.58 -1.75
CA VAL A 17 3.34 8.88 -1.43
C VAL A 17 3.62 7.38 -1.48
N VAL A 18 3.42 6.70 -0.36
CA VAL A 18 3.67 5.26 -0.24
C VAL A 18 2.35 4.53 -0.08
N VAL A 19 2.06 3.59 -0.97
CA VAL A 19 0.99 2.61 -0.75
C VAL A 19 1.61 1.37 -0.13
N SER A 20 1.13 0.99 1.06
CA SER A 20 1.68 -0.11 1.82
C SER A 20 0.61 -1.03 2.42
N GLY A 21 1.05 -2.14 2.99
CA GLY A 21 0.26 -3.18 3.61
C GLY A 21 0.89 -4.55 3.41
N LEU A 22 0.25 -5.59 3.93
CA LEU A 22 0.62 -6.97 3.61
C LEU A 22 0.40 -7.27 2.12
N PRO A 23 1.14 -8.20 1.52
CA PRO A 23 0.74 -8.77 0.24
C PRO A 23 -0.73 -9.21 0.29
N ARG A 24 -1.50 -8.98 -0.77
CA ARG A 24 -2.94 -9.33 -0.87
C ARG A 24 -3.90 -8.47 0.00
N SER A 25 -3.44 -7.40 0.59
CA SER A 25 -4.29 -6.48 1.37
C SER A 25 -5.03 -5.42 0.54
N GLY A 26 -4.85 -5.39 -0.79
CA GLY A 26 -5.50 -4.40 -1.67
C GLY A 26 -4.59 -3.24 -2.09
N THR A 27 -3.28 -3.35 -1.91
CA THR A 27 -2.32 -2.30 -2.28
C THR A 27 -2.37 -1.94 -3.78
N SER A 28 -2.58 -2.92 -4.68
CA SER A 28 -2.73 -2.63 -6.12
C SER A 28 -3.99 -1.83 -6.43
N MET A 29 -5.11 -2.07 -5.73
CA MET A 29 -6.32 -1.27 -5.85
C MET A 29 -6.06 0.18 -5.43
N ALA A 30 -5.40 0.39 -4.30
CA ALA A 30 -5.06 1.74 -3.83
C ALA A 30 -4.11 2.47 -4.79
N MET A 31 -3.13 1.77 -5.40
CA MET A 31 -2.28 2.34 -6.45
C MET A 31 -3.11 2.79 -7.66
N LYS A 32 -4.01 1.93 -8.13
CA LYS A 32 -4.90 2.23 -9.26
C LYS A 32 -5.85 3.41 -8.95
N MET A 33 -6.36 3.50 -7.72
CA MET A 33 -7.15 4.66 -7.28
C MET A 33 -6.36 5.95 -7.36
N LEU A 34 -5.12 5.98 -6.86
CA LEU A 34 -4.25 7.17 -6.91
C LEU A 34 -3.92 7.56 -8.36
N GLU A 35 -3.63 6.58 -9.22
CA GLU A 35 -3.38 6.78 -10.65
C GLU A 35 -4.61 7.37 -11.36
N ALA A 36 -5.78 6.78 -11.15
CA ALA A 36 -7.04 7.27 -11.72
C ALA A 36 -7.39 8.69 -11.25
N GLY A 37 -7.04 9.03 -10.01
CA GLY A 37 -7.16 10.37 -9.45
C GLY A 37 -6.15 11.38 -9.98
N GLY A 38 -5.19 10.95 -10.82
CA GLY A 38 -4.21 11.83 -11.46
C GLY A 38 -2.88 11.98 -10.71
N LEU A 39 -2.61 11.14 -9.67
CA LEU A 39 -1.29 11.14 -9.04
C LEU A 39 -0.29 10.36 -9.91
N PRO A 40 0.89 10.93 -10.24
CA PRO A 40 1.92 10.20 -10.94
C PRO A 40 2.38 8.96 -10.15
N ILE A 41 2.58 7.85 -10.86
CA ILE A 41 3.01 6.57 -10.27
C ILE A 41 4.46 6.30 -10.62
N LEU A 42 5.23 5.79 -9.64
CA LEU A 42 6.56 5.25 -9.86
C LEU A 42 6.49 3.73 -9.93
N THR A 43 6.68 3.19 -11.12
CA THR A 43 6.67 1.75 -11.43
C THR A 43 7.59 1.50 -12.62
N ASP A 44 8.14 0.29 -12.72
CA ASP A 44 8.93 -0.12 -13.88
C ASP A 44 8.11 -0.82 -14.97
N GLY A 45 6.87 -1.17 -14.68
CA GLY A 45 5.98 -1.84 -15.63
C GLY A 45 6.40 -3.27 -16.01
N LEU A 46 7.42 -3.83 -15.34
CA LEU A 46 7.99 -5.14 -15.71
C LEU A 46 7.03 -6.31 -15.46
N ARG A 47 6.09 -6.14 -14.54
CA ARG A 47 5.13 -7.17 -14.20
C ARG A 47 3.72 -6.78 -14.60
N GLU A 48 3.22 -7.44 -15.64
CA GLU A 48 1.88 -7.22 -16.17
C GLU A 48 0.77 -7.75 -15.22
N ALA A 49 -0.45 -7.28 -15.45
CA ALA A 49 -1.64 -7.78 -14.78
C ALA A 49 -1.89 -9.25 -15.14
N ASP A 50 -2.36 -10.05 -14.19
CA ASP A 50 -2.74 -11.44 -14.38
C ASP A 50 -4.07 -11.75 -13.68
N GLY A 51 -4.55 -13.00 -13.82
CA GLY A 51 -5.79 -13.47 -13.18
C GLY A 51 -5.78 -13.37 -11.65
N SER A 52 -4.60 -13.34 -11.01
CA SER A 52 -4.43 -13.19 -9.57
C SER A 52 -4.45 -11.71 -9.14
N ASN A 53 -4.08 -10.80 -10.04
CA ASN A 53 -4.08 -9.36 -9.81
C ASN A 53 -4.42 -8.58 -11.09
N PRO A 54 -5.69 -8.49 -11.46
CA PRO A 54 -6.13 -7.81 -12.69
C PRO A 54 -5.88 -6.29 -12.67
N ASN A 55 -5.66 -5.70 -11.50
CA ASN A 55 -5.29 -4.28 -11.36
C ASN A 55 -3.80 -3.99 -11.61
N GLY A 56 -3.01 -5.01 -12.03
CA GLY A 56 -1.58 -4.88 -12.18
C GLY A 56 -0.84 -4.90 -10.84
N TYR A 57 0.48 -4.99 -10.90
CA TYR A 57 1.30 -5.18 -9.70
C TYR A 57 1.91 -3.88 -9.19
N TYR A 58 2.11 -2.86 -10.04
CA TYR A 58 2.75 -1.58 -9.68
C TYR A 58 4.07 -1.79 -8.92
N GLU A 59 4.85 -2.79 -9.34
CA GLU A 59 6.14 -3.06 -8.74
C GLU A 59 7.18 -2.06 -9.26
N PHE A 60 8.20 -1.82 -8.46
CA PHE A 60 9.36 -1.03 -8.82
C PHE A 60 10.58 -1.74 -8.25
N GLU A 61 11.43 -2.27 -9.12
CA GLU A 61 12.52 -3.18 -8.74
C GLU A 61 13.46 -2.64 -7.65
N PRO A 62 13.83 -1.34 -7.65
CA PRO A 62 14.66 -0.78 -6.58
C PRO A 62 14.07 -0.91 -5.17
N VAL A 63 12.74 -0.97 -5.03
CA VAL A 63 12.08 -1.20 -3.73
C VAL A 63 12.49 -2.55 -3.12
N LYS A 64 12.69 -3.58 -3.95
CA LYS A 64 13.07 -4.93 -3.51
C LYS A 64 14.51 -5.01 -2.97
N GLN A 65 15.28 -3.95 -3.10
CA GLN A 65 16.65 -3.87 -2.61
C GLN A 65 16.77 -3.08 -1.30
N LEU A 66 15.67 -2.52 -0.77
CA LEU A 66 15.69 -1.70 0.45
C LEU A 66 16.27 -2.43 1.66
N ASP A 67 15.95 -3.71 1.86
CA ASP A 67 16.43 -4.56 2.96
C ASP A 67 17.89 -5.02 2.78
N LYS A 68 18.45 -4.84 1.58
CA LYS A 68 19.82 -5.24 1.23
C LYS A 68 20.80 -4.06 1.22
N GLN A 69 20.47 -2.96 1.90
CA GLN A 69 21.24 -1.71 1.88
C GLN A 69 21.43 -1.16 0.46
N GLY A 70 20.47 -1.43 -0.42
CA GLY A 70 20.47 -0.93 -1.78
C GLY A 70 20.43 0.60 -1.86
N ASP A 71 20.77 1.13 -3.04
CA ASP A 71 20.69 2.56 -3.30
C ASP A 71 19.26 3.09 -3.11
N THR A 72 19.13 4.17 -2.35
CA THR A 72 17.88 4.88 -2.10
C THR A 72 17.75 6.19 -2.88
N ALA A 73 18.67 6.47 -3.82
CA ALA A 73 18.67 7.70 -4.64
C ALA A 73 17.36 7.88 -5.43
N TRP A 74 16.72 6.79 -5.82
CA TRP A 74 15.42 6.79 -6.50
C TRP A 74 14.29 7.48 -5.68
N LEU A 75 14.44 7.58 -4.35
CA LEU A 75 13.47 8.32 -3.51
C LEU A 75 13.40 9.81 -3.87
N ALA A 76 14.46 10.38 -4.43
CA ALA A 76 14.44 11.75 -4.93
C ALA A 76 13.48 11.91 -6.12
N GLU A 77 13.41 10.92 -6.99
CA GLU A 77 12.49 10.86 -8.14
C GLU A 77 11.06 10.51 -7.72
N ALA A 78 10.89 9.81 -6.58
CA ALA A 78 9.61 9.43 -6.02
C ALA A 78 8.86 10.61 -5.35
N ARG A 79 9.51 11.76 -5.16
CA ARG A 79 8.87 12.94 -4.56
C ARG A 79 7.65 13.39 -5.36
N GLY A 80 6.49 13.44 -4.70
CA GLY A 80 5.22 13.82 -5.31
C GLY A 80 4.61 12.74 -6.22
N LYS A 81 5.16 11.54 -6.20
CA LYS A 81 4.63 10.35 -6.90
C LYS A 81 4.21 9.28 -5.89
N ALA A 82 3.36 8.35 -6.31
CA ALA A 82 3.05 7.16 -5.52
C ALA A 82 3.96 6.00 -5.91
N VAL A 83 4.41 5.26 -4.89
CA VAL A 83 5.18 4.03 -5.04
C VAL A 83 4.62 2.96 -4.10
N LYS A 84 4.56 1.72 -4.56
CA LYS A 84 4.12 0.59 -3.74
C LYS A 84 5.30 -0.02 -2.99
N ILE A 85 5.21 -0.05 -1.66
CA ILE A 85 6.21 -0.63 -0.76
C ILE A 85 5.50 -1.54 0.23
N ILE A 86 5.73 -2.86 0.17
CA ILE A 86 5.12 -3.79 1.13
C ILE A 86 5.55 -3.48 2.57
N SER A 87 4.70 -3.81 3.54
CA SER A 87 4.89 -3.44 4.95
C SER A 87 6.22 -3.90 5.54
N PHE A 88 6.76 -5.02 5.07
CA PHE A 88 8.06 -5.56 5.51
C PHE A 88 9.26 -4.65 5.18
N LEU A 89 9.13 -3.78 4.19
CA LEU A 89 10.21 -2.91 3.72
C LEU A 89 10.12 -1.47 4.24
N LEU A 90 9.04 -1.10 4.92
CA LEU A 90 8.86 0.28 5.43
C LEU A 90 9.93 0.70 6.43
N THR A 91 10.44 -0.25 7.22
CA THR A 91 11.45 0.01 8.24
C THR A 91 12.82 0.40 7.69
N TYR A 92 13.05 0.14 6.42
CA TYR A 92 14.30 0.48 5.71
C TYR A 92 14.26 1.86 5.03
N LEU A 93 13.13 2.55 5.08
CA LEU A 93 13.01 3.89 4.49
C LEU A 93 13.79 4.92 5.32
N PRO A 94 14.66 5.73 4.69
CA PRO A 94 15.47 6.73 5.39
C PRO A 94 14.64 7.89 5.91
N GLU A 95 14.97 8.41 7.10
CA GLU A 95 14.27 9.54 7.71
C GLU A 95 14.58 10.92 7.06
N SER A 96 15.44 10.94 6.05
CA SER A 96 15.78 12.16 5.28
C SER A 96 14.66 12.60 4.33
N TYR A 97 13.67 11.77 4.08
CA TYR A 97 12.47 12.08 3.29
C TYR A 97 11.24 12.16 4.19
N ASP A 98 10.17 12.75 3.67
CA ASP A 98 8.84 12.70 4.27
C ASP A 98 7.92 11.80 3.44
N TYR A 99 7.08 11.03 4.13
CA TYR A 99 6.23 10.02 3.53
C TYR A 99 4.76 10.23 3.90
N GLN A 100 3.88 10.15 2.91
CA GLN A 100 2.43 10.07 3.09
C GLN A 100 2.02 8.63 2.78
N VAL A 101 1.69 7.86 3.82
CA VAL A 101 1.47 6.42 3.72
C VAL A 101 -0.02 6.10 3.70
N VAL A 102 -0.51 5.55 2.60
CA VAL A 102 -1.80 4.88 2.52
C VAL A 102 -1.57 3.41 2.89
N PHE A 103 -1.91 3.05 4.13
CA PHE A 103 -1.67 1.71 4.66
C PHE A 103 -2.93 0.86 4.54
N MET A 104 -2.92 -0.08 3.60
CA MET A 104 -4.03 -0.99 3.34
C MET A 104 -4.11 -2.09 4.37
N ARG A 105 -5.28 -2.26 4.99
CA ARG A 105 -5.60 -3.33 5.94
C ARG A 105 -6.67 -4.24 5.34
N ARG A 106 -6.58 -5.51 5.69
CA ARG A 106 -7.56 -6.52 5.31
C ARG A 106 -7.61 -7.59 6.39
N ASP A 107 -8.74 -8.28 6.53
CA ASP A 107 -8.85 -9.45 7.41
C ASP A 107 -7.72 -10.45 7.11
N LEU A 108 -7.03 -10.92 8.16
CA LEU A 108 -5.85 -11.77 8.00
C LEU A 108 -6.20 -13.14 7.42
N GLY A 109 -7.35 -13.70 7.74
CA GLY A 109 -7.82 -14.95 7.15
C GLY A 109 -8.04 -14.80 5.63
N GLU A 110 -8.58 -13.65 5.20
CA GLU A 110 -8.75 -13.35 3.78
C GLU A 110 -7.40 -13.13 3.07
N VAL A 111 -6.43 -12.49 3.73
CA VAL A 111 -5.07 -12.31 3.21
C VAL A 111 -4.41 -13.66 2.99
N VAL A 112 -4.42 -14.53 4.00
CA VAL A 112 -3.80 -15.88 3.94
C VAL A 112 -4.49 -16.73 2.89
N SER A 113 -5.83 -16.76 2.86
CA SER A 113 -6.59 -17.48 1.84
C SER A 113 -6.26 -17.01 0.42
N SER A 114 -6.16 -15.69 0.22
CA SER A 114 -5.78 -15.11 -1.08
C SER A 114 -4.34 -15.44 -1.47
N GLN A 115 -3.44 -15.52 -0.50
CA GLN A 115 -2.05 -15.91 -0.72
C GLN A 115 -1.94 -17.38 -1.12
N ASN A 116 -2.62 -18.27 -0.41
CA ASN A 116 -2.63 -19.70 -0.71
C ASN A 116 -3.13 -19.98 -2.13
N LYS A 117 -4.22 -19.33 -2.54
CA LYS A 117 -4.72 -19.45 -3.92
C LYS A 117 -3.69 -18.99 -4.96
N MET A 118 -2.94 -17.94 -4.67
CA MET A 118 -1.89 -17.48 -5.58
C MET A 118 -0.74 -18.48 -5.66
N LEU A 119 -0.33 -19.07 -4.53
CA LEU A 119 0.71 -20.10 -4.48
C LEU A 119 0.27 -21.36 -5.25
N ASP A 120 -0.98 -21.79 -5.05
CA ASP A 120 -1.56 -22.95 -5.79
C ASP A 120 -1.52 -22.72 -7.31
N VAL A 121 -1.90 -21.51 -7.77
CA VAL A 121 -1.87 -21.18 -9.22
C VAL A 121 -0.44 -21.19 -9.78
N ARG A 122 0.56 -20.88 -8.94
CA ARG A 122 1.98 -20.88 -9.33
C ARG A 122 2.67 -22.22 -9.14
N GLY A 123 2.00 -23.20 -8.55
CA GLY A 123 2.62 -24.47 -8.19
C GLY A 123 3.68 -24.34 -7.07
N GLU A 124 3.61 -23.27 -6.28
CA GLU A 124 4.52 -23.03 -5.16
C GLU A 124 3.98 -23.65 -3.88
N ALA A 125 4.88 -24.17 -3.04
CA ALA A 125 4.48 -24.77 -1.75
C ALA A 125 3.87 -23.71 -0.82
N ARG A 126 2.79 -24.08 -0.13
CA ARG A 126 2.24 -23.27 0.97
C ARG A 126 3.24 -23.26 2.13
N GLY A 127 3.31 -22.12 2.83
CA GLY A 127 4.20 -21.95 3.98
C GLY A 127 3.70 -22.66 5.25
N ALA A 128 4.00 -22.09 6.41
CA ALA A 128 3.46 -22.52 7.72
C ALA A 128 1.92 -22.48 7.68
N GLY A 129 1.25 -23.35 8.45
CA GLY A 129 -0.22 -23.43 8.47
C GLY A 129 -0.89 -22.07 8.68
N ASP A 130 -2.13 -21.92 8.24
CA ASP A 130 -2.86 -20.65 8.12
C ASP A 130 -2.92 -19.86 9.45
N ASP A 131 -3.15 -20.53 10.58
CA ASP A 131 -3.20 -19.89 11.91
C ASP A 131 -1.83 -19.30 12.29
N ARG A 132 -0.76 -20.05 12.05
CA ARG A 132 0.60 -19.57 12.34
C ARG A 132 0.99 -18.40 11.46
N THR A 133 0.64 -18.45 10.19
CA THR A 133 0.87 -17.35 9.25
C THR A 133 0.09 -16.10 9.66
N SER A 134 -1.17 -16.26 10.06
CA SER A 134 -2.01 -15.16 10.56
C SER A 134 -1.42 -14.54 11.83
N ALA A 135 -0.93 -15.34 12.78
CA ALA A 135 -0.30 -14.85 14.01
C ALA A 135 0.99 -14.06 13.71
N LEU A 136 1.84 -14.55 12.80
CA LEU A 136 3.06 -13.86 12.36
C LEU A 136 2.73 -12.53 11.68
N TYR A 137 1.70 -12.49 10.84
CA TYR A 137 1.25 -11.25 10.19
C TYR A 137 0.69 -10.25 11.21
N ALA A 138 -0.09 -10.70 12.20
CA ALA A 138 -0.59 -9.85 13.27
C ALA A 138 0.56 -9.19 14.03
N GLN A 139 1.54 -9.97 14.48
CA GLN A 139 2.73 -9.48 15.17
C GLN A 139 3.53 -8.49 14.33
N HIS A 140 3.72 -8.80 13.03
CA HIS A 140 4.40 -7.90 12.09
C HIS A 140 3.67 -6.57 11.95
N LEU A 141 2.35 -6.58 11.77
CA LEU A 141 1.55 -5.37 11.64
C LEU A 141 1.65 -4.48 12.89
N GLU A 142 1.59 -5.06 14.09
CA GLU A 142 1.79 -4.32 15.34
C GLU A 142 3.17 -3.63 15.40
N GLN A 143 4.22 -4.33 14.98
CA GLN A 143 5.58 -3.77 14.94
C GLN A 143 5.68 -2.61 13.95
N VAL A 144 5.13 -2.78 12.75
CA VAL A 144 5.13 -1.74 11.70
C VAL A 144 4.31 -0.53 12.14
N GLU A 145 3.11 -0.73 12.70
CA GLU A 145 2.29 0.39 13.18
C GLU A 145 2.99 1.17 14.30
N ARG A 146 3.66 0.48 15.22
CA ARG A 146 4.47 1.13 16.26
C ARG A 146 5.62 1.93 15.66
N PHE A 147 6.35 1.35 14.71
CA PHE A 147 7.44 1.99 13.98
C PHE A 147 6.97 3.28 13.30
N LEU A 148 5.87 3.24 12.56
CA LEU A 148 5.31 4.38 11.84
C LEU A 148 4.85 5.50 12.77
N ARG A 149 4.24 5.16 13.92
CA ARG A 149 3.79 6.14 14.92
C ARG A 149 4.93 6.88 15.61
N GLN A 150 6.08 6.23 15.78
CA GLN A 150 7.23 6.80 16.48
C GLN A 150 8.05 7.77 15.62
N ARG A 151 7.85 7.79 14.32
CA ARG A 151 8.67 8.58 13.40
C ARG A 151 7.89 9.72 12.74
N PRO A 152 8.32 10.97 12.97
CA PRO A 152 7.62 12.15 12.47
C PRO A 152 7.71 12.33 10.95
N CYS A 153 8.55 11.55 10.24
CA CYS A 153 8.64 11.57 8.78
C CYS A 153 7.47 10.82 8.11
N PHE A 154 6.66 10.06 8.87
CA PHE A 154 5.51 9.35 8.34
C PHE A 154 4.19 10.02 8.72
N SER A 155 3.39 10.35 7.71
CA SER A 155 1.97 10.69 7.85
C SER A 155 1.16 9.52 7.34
N VAL A 156 0.44 8.81 8.21
CA VAL A 156 -0.18 7.52 7.89
C VAL A 156 -1.70 7.62 7.92
N LEU A 157 -2.34 7.09 6.88
CA LEU A 157 -3.78 6.83 6.83
C LEU A 157 -3.99 5.31 6.73
N MET A 158 -4.64 4.73 7.74
CA MET A 158 -5.10 3.36 7.69
C MET A 158 -6.39 3.27 6.87
N VAL A 159 -6.41 2.37 5.89
CA VAL A 159 -7.53 2.16 4.96
C VAL A 159 -7.89 0.68 4.95
N ASP A 160 -9.09 0.35 5.40
CA ASP A 160 -9.58 -1.02 5.36
C ASP A 160 -10.12 -1.36 3.97
N TYR A 161 -9.68 -2.49 3.43
CA TYR A 161 -10.09 -2.97 2.10
C TYR A 161 -11.62 -3.10 1.98
N ALA A 162 -12.26 -3.67 2.99
CA ALA A 162 -13.71 -3.81 3.02
C ALA A 162 -14.42 -2.44 3.07
N ALA A 163 -13.86 -1.45 3.77
CA ALA A 163 -14.41 -0.11 3.82
C ALA A 163 -14.32 0.60 2.45
N VAL A 164 -13.26 0.36 1.67
CA VAL A 164 -13.18 0.89 0.29
C VAL A 164 -14.29 0.33 -0.57
N LEU A 165 -14.61 -0.95 -0.45
CA LEU A 165 -15.67 -1.58 -1.23
C LEU A 165 -17.09 -1.18 -0.78
N ALA A 166 -17.25 -0.81 0.50
CA ALA A 166 -18.53 -0.34 1.05
C ALA A 166 -18.78 1.15 0.76
N ASP A 167 -17.75 1.97 0.78
CA ASP A 167 -17.79 3.43 0.58
C ASP A 167 -16.53 3.90 -0.18
N ALA A 168 -16.47 3.57 -1.47
CA ALA A 168 -15.34 3.91 -2.33
C ALA A 168 -15.05 5.41 -2.36
N ARG A 169 -16.11 6.24 -2.47
CA ARG A 169 -15.98 7.69 -2.58
C ARG A 169 -15.50 8.33 -1.28
N GLY A 170 -16.03 7.90 -0.14
CA GLY A 170 -15.59 8.41 1.17
C GLY A 170 -14.14 8.02 1.46
N GLN A 171 -13.73 6.78 1.13
CA GLN A 171 -12.33 6.37 1.30
C GLN A 171 -11.40 7.09 0.32
N ALA A 172 -11.80 7.30 -0.94
CA ALA A 172 -11.07 8.10 -1.91
C ALA A 172 -10.86 9.54 -1.43
N ALA A 173 -11.90 10.17 -0.86
CA ALA A 173 -11.80 11.51 -0.28
C ALA A 173 -10.80 11.59 0.90
N ARG A 174 -10.78 10.56 1.77
CA ARG A 174 -9.78 10.46 2.87
C ARG A 174 -8.36 10.32 2.33
N ILE A 175 -8.15 9.48 1.32
CA ILE A 175 -6.85 9.30 0.67
C ILE A 175 -6.43 10.61 0.01
N ASN A 176 -7.32 11.27 -0.75
CA ASN A 176 -7.07 12.55 -1.37
C ASN A 176 -6.65 13.63 -0.35
N ALA A 177 -7.34 13.72 0.79
CA ALA A 177 -6.99 14.64 1.87
C ALA A 177 -5.57 14.39 2.42
N LEU A 178 -5.14 13.12 2.55
CA LEU A 178 -3.78 12.78 2.97
C LEU A 178 -2.74 13.33 1.98
N VAL A 179 -2.98 13.19 0.67
CA VAL A 179 -1.97 13.50 -0.37
C VAL A 179 -2.01 14.95 -0.85
N GLY A 180 -2.88 15.79 -0.29
CA GLY A 180 -2.91 17.23 -0.55
C GLY A 180 -4.18 17.78 -1.18
N GLY A 181 -5.20 16.96 -1.39
CA GLY A 181 -6.56 17.41 -1.74
C GLY A 181 -6.78 17.79 -3.21
N HIS A 182 -5.92 17.36 -4.12
CA HIS A 182 -5.93 17.81 -5.53
C HIS A 182 -6.30 16.70 -6.54
N LEU A 183 -6.62 15.49 -6.06
CA LEU A 183 -6.96 14.37 -6.92
C LEU A 183 -8.46 14.33 -7.26
N ASP A 184 -8.78 13.71 -8.38
CA ASP A 184 -10.15 13.42 -8.79
C ASP A 184 -10.73 12.26 -8.00
N VAL A 185 -11.53 12.59 -6.99
CA VAL A 185 -12.12 11.61 -6.05
C VAL A 185 -13.12 10.69 -6.75
N ASP A 186 -13.84 11.17 -7.75
CA ASP A 186 -14.85 10.37 -8.45
C ASP A 186 -14.16 9.31 -9.32
N ARG A 187 -13.13 9.67 -10.07
CA ARG A 187 -12.30 8.70 -10.79
C ARG A 187 -11.60 7.70 -9.87
N MET A 188 -11.15 8.14 -8.70
CA MET A 188 -10.59 7.21 -7.71
C MET A 188 -11.62 6.18 -7.25
N ALA A 189 -12.86 6.59 -7.02
CA ALA A 189 -13.93 5.73 -6.54
C ALA A 189 -14.36 4.69 -7.59
N GLU A 190 -14.36 5.04 -8.87
CA GLU A 190 -14.71 4.15 -9.99
C GLU A 190 -13.81 2.91 -10.07
N VAL A 191 -12.59 3.00 -9.52
CA VAL A 191 -11.64 1.87 -9.51
C VAL A 191 -12.04 0.76 -8.56
N ALA A 192 -12.82 1.06 -7.53
CA ALA A 192 -13.21 0.08 -6.52
C ALA A 192 -14.27 -0.89 -7.08
N GLU A 193 -13.82 -2.03 -7.58
CA GLU A 193 -14.68 -3.08 -8.15
C GLU A 193 -15.06 -4.12 -7.08
N PRO A 194 -16.32 -4.15 -6.59
CA PRO A 194 -16.77 -5.16 -5.63
C PRO A 194 -16.65 -6.60 -6.14
N ALA A 195 -16.70 -6.81 -7.46
CA ALA A 195 -16.53 -8.12 -8.10
C ALA A 195 -15.14 -8.75 -7.87
N LEU A 196 -14.12 -7.92 -7.57
CA LEU A 196 -12.78 -8.41 -7.25
C LEU A 196 -12.64 -8.91 -5.80
N TYR A 197 -13.66 -8.74 -4.96
CA TYR A 197 -13.70 -9.27 -3.59
C TYR A 197 -14.05 -10.77 -3.57
N ARG A 198 -13.14 -11.60 -4.04
CA ARG A 198 -13.35 -13.04 -4.25
C ARG A 198 -13.18 -13.89 -3.00
N ASN A 199 -12.56 -13.37 -1.94
CA ASN A 199 -12.23 -14.11 -0.71
C ASN A 199 -12.90 -13.44 0.49
N ARG A 200 -14.24 -13.40 0.50
CA ARG A 200 -15.02 -12.93 1.65
C ARG A 200 -15.01 -13.99 2.75
N ARG A 201 -14.76 -13.58 3.99
CA ARG A 201 -15.12 -14.40 5.13
C ARG A 201 -16.65 -14.51 5.16
N ALA A 202 -17.21 -15.72 5.14
CA ALA A 202 -18.63 -15.88 5.38
C ALA A 202 -18.94 -15.22 6.73
N LEU A 203 -19.87 -14.26 6.74
CA LEU A 203 -20.45 -13.74 7.97
C LEU A 203 -21.24 -14.91 8.56
N LEU A 204 -20.69 -15.52 9.64
CA LEU A 204 -21.42 -16.45 10.50
C LEU A 204 -22.40 -15.66 11.36
#